data_fba51b13350cd9d12d636f388eaad193
#
_entry.id   fba51b13350cd9d12d636f388eaad193
#
_cell.length_a   1.000
_cell.length_b   1.000
_cell.length_c   1.000
_cell.angle_alpha   90.00
_cell.angle_beta   90.00
_cell.angle_gamma   90.00
#
_symmetry.space_group_name_H-M   'P 1'
#
loop_
_entity.id
_entity.type
_entity.pdbx_description
1 polymer ?
#
loop_
_entity_poly.entity_id
_entity_poly.type
_entity_poly.pdbx_seq_one_letter_code
_entity_poly.pdbx_strand_id
1 'polypeptide(L)'
;AGQWARLVCGYICANAGEGESTQDLVFGGHYLIAENGTVLAESRRFENGMILADLDLKRICSERRRMTTFQVENPREQYDYMDFELEMEDLKELKRPVDPSPFIPSGAAERNERCEEILTIQALGLKKRLAHTGCTQAVVGISGGLDSTLALLVTARAFDMLKIPREKILSVTMPCFGTTDRTYKNACLLTKKLGAELKEVSIKEAVAVHFRDLGHSMDDHDVTYENSQARERTQVLMDLALSLYAGEDPAQAADLTAEHYVWLPYREVNRENFRSFQEE
;
A
#
# COMPACT_ATOMS: atom_id res chain seq x y z
N ALA A 1 -8.64 24.30 -14.01
CA ALA A 1 -8.51 22.86 -13.64
C ALA A 1 -9.86 22.14 -13.63
N GLY A 2 -10.91 22.73 -13.06
CA GLY A 2 -12.19 22.01 -12.87
C GLY A 2 -12.95 21.56 -14.13
N GLN A 3 -12.88 22.28 -15.22
CA GLN A 3 -13.70 21.99 -16.42
C GLN A 3 -13.22 20.74 -17.16
N TRP A 4 -11.94 20.63 -17.48
CA TRP A 4 -11.41 19.48 -18.23
C TRP A 4 -11.33 18.20 -17.42
N ALA A 5 -11.28 18.28 -16.07
CA ALA A 5 -11.46 17.13 -15.21
C ALA A 5 -12.89 16.56 -15.29
N ARG A 6 -13.90 17.44 -15.33
CA ARG A 6 -15.32 17.04 -15.46
C ARG A 6 -15.64 16.45 -16.84
N LEU A 7 -14.97 16.93 -17.89
CA LEU A 7 -15.18 16.47 -19.25
C LEU A 7 -14.39 15.21 -19.60
N VAL A 8 -13.43 14.81 -18.77
CA VAL A 8 -12.54 13.65 -19.05
C VAL A 8 -12.00 13.74 -20.46
N CYS A 9 -11.25 14.78 -20.74
CA CYS A 9 -10.73 15.08 -22.09
C CYS A 9 -9.29 15.58 -22.04
N GLY A 10 -8.66 15.58 -23.21
CA GLY A 10 -7.50 16.40 -23.48
C GLY A 10 -7.95 17.85 -23.72
N TYR A 11 -7.25 18.78 -23.13
CA TYR A 11 -7.55 20.22 -23.22
C TYR A 11 -6.29 20.98 -23.63
N ILE A 12 -6.41 21.73 -24.71
CA ILE A 12 -5.32 22.58 -25.22
C ILE A 12 -5.86 23.99 -25.27
N CYS A 13 -5.16 24.91 -24.61
CA CYS A 13 -5.49 26.32 -24.60
C CYS A 13 -4.29 27.12 -25.07
N ALA A 14 -4.51 27.95 -26.09
CA ALA A 14 -3.57 28.96 -26.56
C ALA A 14 -4.27 30.32 -26.48
N ASN A 15 -3.73 31.21 -25.68
CA ASN A 15 -4.26 32.57 -25.52
C ASN A 15 -3.48 33.54 -26.41
N ALA A 16 -4.12 34.69 -26.67
CA ALA A 16 -3.48 35.80 -27.32
C ALA A 16 -2.22 36.25 -26.56
N GLY A 17 -1.17 36.57 -27.27
CA GLY A 17 0.14 36.93 -26.76
C GLY A 17 0.58 38.34 -27.18
N GLU A 18 1.86 38.58 -27.10
CA GLU A 18 2.47 39.84 -27.52
C GLU A 18 2.22 40.09 -29.01
N GLY A 19 1.79 41.34 -29.34
CA GLY A 19 1.53 41.72 -30.71
C GLY A 19 0.10 41.44 -31.21
N GLU A 20 -0.74 40.78 -30.43
CA GLU A 20 -2.14 40.52 -30.82
C GLU A 20 -3.05 41.75 -30.72
N SER A 21 -2.62 42.79 -29.98
CA SER A 21 -3.32 44.07 -29.91
C SER A 21 -2.41 45.22 -30.35
N THR A 22 -3.00 46.14 -31.08
CA THR A 22 -2.34 47.40 -31.51
C THR A 22 -2.82 48.59 -30.68
N GLN A 23 -3.63 48.36 -29.62
CA GLN A 23 -4.19 49.41 -28.78
C GLN A 23 -3.79 49.17 -27.31
N ASP A 24 -4.72 49.40 -26.35
CA ASP A 24 -4.46 49.44 -24.93
C ASP A 24 -4.42 48.08 -24.24
N LEU A 25 -4.68 46.99 -24.97
CA LEU A 25 -4.76 45.64 -24.40
C LEU A 25 -3.39 44.97 -24.35
N VAL A 26 -3.08 44.38 -23.21
CA VAL A 26 -1.90 43.52 -23.03
C VAL A 26 -2.37 42.11 -22.76
N PHE A 27 -1.98 41.18 -23.60
CA PHE A 27 -2.34 39.79 -23.47
C PHE A 27 -1.21 38.98 -22.81
N GLY A 28 -1.61 38.00 -21.97
CA GLY A 28 -0.67 37.22 -21.19
C GLY A 28 0.03 36.13 -21.93
N GLY A 29 -0.47 35.70 -23.11
CA GLY A 29 0.14 34.62 -23.89
C GLY A 29 0.29 33.30 -23.14
N HIS A 30 -0.68 32.96 -22.31
CA HIS A 30 -0.59 31.77 -21.45
C HIS A 30 -1.13 30.55 -22.17
N TYR A 31 -0.27 29.56 -22.43
CA TYR A 31 -0.62 28.31 -23.08
C TYR A 31 -0.67 27.18 -22.05
N LEU A 32 -1.59 26.24 -22.24
CA LEU A 32 -1.81 25.15 -21.32
C LEU A 32 -2.20 23.88 -22.10
N ILE A 33 -1.58 22.76 -21.76
CA ILE A 33 -1.98 21.43 -22.19
C ILE A 33 -2.32 20.61 -20.94
N ALA A 34 -3.52 20.06 -20.91
CA ALA A 34 -3.99 19.27 -19.76
C ALA A 34 -4.72 18.00 -20.23
N GLU A 35 -4.70 16.98 -19.42
CA GLU A 35 -5.38 15.70 -19.64
C GLU A 35 -6.12 15.30 -18.34
N ASN A 36 -7.42 15.03 -18.46
CA ASN A 36 -8.23 14.55 -17.34
C ASN A 36 -8.00 15.29 -16.01
N GLY A 37 -7.88 16.62 -16.08
CA GLY A 37 -7.66 17.48 -14.91
C GLY A 37 -6.19 17.72 -14.51
N THR A 38 -5.27 16.96 -15.09
CA THR A 38 -3.83 17.11 -14.83
C THR A 38 -3.18 18.00 -15.88
N VAL A 39 -2.42 19.03 -15.45
CA VAL A 39 -1.63 19.88 -16.34
C VAL A 39 -0.38 19.10 -16.75
N LEU A 40 -0.18 18.93 -18.07
CA LEU A 40 0.98 18.27 -18.65
C LEU A 40 2.07 19.25 -19.04
N ALA A 41 1.68 20.41 -19.60
CA ALA A 41 2.60 21.48 -19.93
C ALA A 41 1.92 22.84 -19.77
N GLU A 42 2.70 23.84 -19.34
CA GLU A 42 2.25 25.22 -19.12
C GLU A 42 3.35 26.18 -19.54
N SER A 43 2.99 27.24 -20.28
CA SER A 43 3.92 28.29 -20.64
C SER A 43 4.06 29.32 -19.53
N ARG A 44 5.16 30.05 -19.54
CA ARG A 44 5.25 31.31 -18.78
C ARG A 44 4.35 32.36 -19.43
N ARG A 45 3.86 33.27 -18.62
CA ARG A 45 3.09 34.43 -19.09
C ARG A 45 4.03 35.50 -19.67
N PHE A 46 3.53 36.19 -20.67
CA PHE A 46 4.24 37.28 -21.36
C PHE A 46 5.50 36.84 -22.11
N GLU A 47 5.59 35.54 -22.43
CA GLU A 47 6.64 34.97 -23.26
C GLU A 47 5.98 34.27 -24.45
N ASN A 48 6.47 34.59 -25.66
CA ASN A 48 6.08 33.88 -26.88
C ASN A 48 6.87 32.58 -26.99
N GLY A 49 6.22 31.49 -27.37
CA GLY A 49 6.90 30.20 -27.47
C GLY A 49 5.97 29.06 -27.87
N MET A 50 6.47 27.86 -27.71
CA MET A 50 5.74 26.62 -27.98
C MET A 50 5.85 25.69 -26.76
N ILE A 51 4.75 25.05 -26.40
CA ILE A 51 4.73 23.96 -25.43
C ILE A 51 4.30 22.68 -26.13
N LEU A 52 4.84 21.56 -25.71
CA LEU A 52 4.55 20.23 -26.25
C LEU A 52 4.25 19.26 -25.11
N ALA A 53 3.29 18.39 -25.31
CA ALA A 53 3.00 17.27 -24.42
C ALA A 53 2.31 16.13 -25.17
N ASP A 54 2.48 14.91 -24.69
CA ASP A 54 1.81 13.74 -25.22
C ASP A 54 0.52 13.47 -24.43
N LEU A 55 -0.59 13.33 -25.13
CA LEU A 55 -1.89 12.97 -24.56
C LEU A 55 -2.13 11.46 -24.67
N ASP A 56 -2.56 10.83 -23.59
CA ASP A 56 -2.97 9.42 -23.59
C ASP A 56 -4.47 9.28 -23.90
N LEU A 57 -4.79 9.24 -25.19
CA LEU A 57 -6.16 9.10 -25.66
C LEU A 57 -6.80 7.77 -25.24
N LYS A 58 -6.00 6.70 -25.12
CA LYS A 58 -6.51 5.39 -24.68
C LYS A 58 -6.96 5.45 -23.22
N ARG A 59 -6.18 6.12 -22.38
CA ARG A 59 -6.56 6.37 -20.98
C ARG A 59 -7.84 7.20 -20.88
N ILE A 60 -7.95 8.29 -21.61
CA ILE A 60 -9.17 9.12 -21.67
C ILE A 60 -10.38 8.27 -22.05
N CYS A 61 -10.27 7.47 -23.10
CA CYS A 61 -11.35 6.57 -23.54
C CYS A 61 -11.72 5.52 -22.46
N SER A 62 -10.71 4.97 -21.77
CA SER A 62 -10.94 4.01 -20.70
C SER A 62 -11.67 4.64 -19.51
N GLU A 63 -11.27 5.84 -19.08
CA GLU A 63 -11.94 6.55 -17.99
C GLU A 63 -13.39 6.91 -18.37
N ARG A 64 -13.64 7.38 -19.58
CA ARG A 64 -15.00 7.65 -20.06
C ARG A 64 -15.92 6.42 -20.04
N ARG A 65 -15.38 5.25 -20.43
CA ARG A 65 -16.17 3.98 -20.38
C ARG A 65 -16.54 3.56 -18.98
N ARG A 66 -15.77 3.95 -17.96
CA ARG A 66 -16.06 3.67 -16.55
C ARG A 66 -17.13 4.60 -15.97
N MET A 67 -17.30 5.77 -16.59
CA MET A 67 -18.27 6.78 -16.10
C MET A 67 -19.65 6.51 -16.65
N THR A 68 -20.55 6.02 -15.81
CA THR A 68 -21.95 5.76 -16.16
C THR A 68 -22.78 7.02 -16.36
N THR A 69 -22.27 8.17 -15.94
CA THR A 69 -22.93 9.48 -16.08
C THR A 69 -22.67 10.17 -17.42
N PHE A 70 -21.77 9.62 -18.24
CA PHE A 70 -21.58 10.09 -19.61
C PHE A 70 -22.68 9.53 -20.50
N GLN A 71 -23.56 10.41 -20.96
CA GLN A 71 -24.55 10.02 -21.98
C GLN A 71 -23.84 9.92 -23.34
N VAL A 72 -23.98 8.78 -23.97
CA VAL A 72 -23.53 8.58 -25.35
C VAL A 72 -24.67 8.95 -26.29
N GLU A 73 -24.83 10.23 -26.54
CA GLU A 73 -25.65 10.68 -27.66
C GLU A 73 -24.87 10.43 -28.96
N ASN A 74 -25.58 10.03 -30.02
CA ASN A 74 -24.97 9.89 -31.32
C ASN A 74 -25.25 11.16 -32.14
N PRO A 75 -24.39 12.19 -32.08
CA PRO A 75 -24.66 13.48 -32.70
C PRO A 75 -24.36 13.51 -34.22
N ARG A 76 -24.11 12.35 -34.85
CA ARG A 76 -23.69 12.30 -36.27
C ARG A 76 -24.65 12.99 -37.20
N GLU A 77 -25.94 13.08 -36.86
CA GLU A 77 -26.96 13.77 -37.66
C GLU A 77 -26.92 15.30 -37.51
N GLN A 78 -26.14 15.85 -36.57
CA GLN A 78 -26.12 17.27 -36.23
C GLN A 78 -24.85 18.00 -36.64
N TYR A 79 -23.81 17.30 -37.14
CA TYR A 79 -22.52 17.88 -37.44
C TYR A 79 -22.02 17.46 -38.83
N ASP A 80 -21.35 18.39 -39.50
CA ASP A 80 -20.57 18.09 -40.70
C ASP A 80 -19.23 17.48 -40.27
N TYR A 81 -18.91 16.31 -40.81
CA TYR A 81 -17.66 15.59 -40.52
C TYR A 81 -16.66 15.79 -41.67
N MET A 82 -15.42 16.11 -41.29
CA MET A 82 -14.29 16.17 -42.19
C MET A 82 -13.28 15.12 -41.74
N ASP A 83 -13.17 14.04 -42.48
CA ASP A 83 -12.19 12.99 -42.22
C ASP A 83 -10.83 13.37 -42.79
N PHE A 84 -9.77 13.12 -42.03
CA PHE A 84 -8.41 13.29 -42.50
C PHE A 84 -7.52 12.17 -41.92
N GLU A 85 -6.47 11.82 -42.64
CA GLU A 85 -5.49 10.84 -42.21
C GLU A 85 -4.19 11.53 -41.84
N LEU A 86 -3.60 11.08 -40.72
CA LEU A 86 -2.28 11.48 -40.27
C LEU A 86 -1.39 10.24 -40.20
N GLU A 87 -0.22 10.32 -40.81
CA GLU A 87 0.80 9.30 -40.60
C GLU A 87 1.23 9.32 -39.14
N MET A 88 1.11 8.17 -38.48
CA MET A 88 1.54 8.00 -37.09
C MET A 88 3.00 7.54 -37.09
N GLU A 89 3.88 8.37 -36.56
CA GLU A 89 5.26 7.97 -36.28
C GLU A 89 5.36 7.33 -34.91
N ASP A 90 6.25 6.36 -34.76
CA ASP A 90 6.57 5.79 -33.47
C ASP A 90 7.21 6.84 -32.54
N LEU A 91 6.65 7.01 -31.34
CA LEU A 91 7.20 7.92 -30.37
C LEU A 91 8.59 7.44 -29.92
N LYS A 92 9.61 8.26 -30.17
CA LYS A 92 10.99 7.99 -29.72
C LYS A 92 11.23 8.46 -28.28
N GLU A 93 10.48 9.46 -27.84
CA GLU A 93 10.60 10.08 -26.52
C GLU A 93 9.22 10.50 -26.04
N LEU A 94 8.90 10.19 -24.78
CA LEU A 94 7.63 10.55 -24.17
C LEU A 94 7.73 11.95 -23.52
N LYS A 95 7.01 12.94 -24.05
CA LYS A 95 6.98 14.32 -23.55
C LYS A 95 5.80 14.54 -22.59
N ARG A 96 5.78 13.74 -21.54
CA ARG A 96 4.83 13.91 -20.42
C ARG A 96 5.47 13.51 -19.10
N PRO A 97 5.12 14.19 -17.99
CA PRO A 97 5.58 13.74 -16.68
C PRO A 97 4.90 12.42 -16.32
N VAL A 98 5.69 11.45 -15.88
CA VAL A 98 5.21 10.21 -15.29
C VAL A 98 5.69 10.19 -13.86
N ASP A 99 4.76 10.17 -12.91
CA ASP A 99 5.10 10.08 -11.50
C ASP A 99 5.58 8.66 -11.18
N PRO A 100 6.85 8.46 -10.79
CA PRO A 100 7.37 7.15 -10.42
C PRO A 100 6.79 6.62 -9.10
N SER A 101 6.15 7.49 -8.33
CA SER A 101 5.60 7.15 -7.01
C SER A 101 4.18 7.69 -6.83
N PRO A 102 3.21 7.27 -7.66
CA PRO A 102 1.88 7.89 -7.73
C PRO A 102 1.05 7.77 -6.44
N PHE A 103 1.46 6.88 -5.53
CA PHE A 103 0.77 6.66 -4.23
C PHE A 103 1.42 7.41 -3.07
N ILE A 104 2.55 8.06 -3.30
CA ILE A 104 3.32 8.76 -2.26
C ILE A 104 3.21 10.27 -2.49
N PRO A 105 2.66 11.05 -1.56
CA PRO A 105 2.63 12.51 -1.67
C PRO A 105 4.04 13.09 -1.82
N SER A 106 4.23 13.99 -2.76
CA SER A 106 5.51 14.64 -3.03
C SER A 106 5.92 15.60 -1.91
N GLY A 107 4.94 16.26 -1.26
CA GLY A 107 5.14 17.17 -0.14
C GLY A 107 5.50 16.43 1.15
N ALA A 108 6.56 16.87 1.86
CA ALA A 108 6.96 16.24 3.13
C ALA A 108 5.87 16.33 4.20
N ALA A 109 5.18 17.47 4.30
CA ALA A 109 4.11 17.68 5.27
C ALA A 109 2.92 16.74 4.99
N GLU A 110 2.45 16.73 3.75
CA GLU A 110 1.34 15.87 3.30
C GLU A 110 1.68 14.37 3.46
N ARG A 111 2.91 13.99 3.14
CA ARG A 111 3.39 12.61 3.34
C ARG A 111 3.39 12.20 4.81
N ASN A 112 3.84 13.08 5.71
CA ASN A 112 3.84 12.82 7.15
C ASN A 112 2.41 12.70 7.69
N GLU A 113 1.51 13.58 7.29
CA GLU A 113 0.09 13.51 7.65
C GLU A 113 -0.54 12.19 7.20
N ARG A 114 -0.29 11.79 5.94
CA ARG A 114 -0.79 10.52 5.41
C ARG A 114 -0.21 9.29 6.11
N CYS A 115 1.07 9.30 6.45
CA CYS A 115 1.69 8.22 7.21
C CYS A 115 1.09 8.10 8.62
N GLU A 116 0.85 9.25 9.27
CA GLU A 116 0.22 9.30 10.59
C GLU A 116 -1.23 8.80 10.56
N GLU A 117 -1.97 9.16 9.52
CA GLU A 117 -3.33 8.69 9.28
C GLU A 117 -3.37 7.16 9.10
N ILE A 118 -2.51 6.61 8.22
CA ILE A 118 -2.42 5.16 7.96
C ILE A 118 -2.09 4.40 9.25
N LEU A 119 -1.09 4.85 10.01
CA LEU A 119 -0.71 4.22 11.27
C LEU A 119 -1.85 4.29 12.30
N THR A 120 -2.57 5.41 12.34
CA THR A 120 -3.69 5.60 13.26
C THR A 120 -4.86 4.69 12.91
N ILE A 121 -5.23 4.56 11.65
CA ILE A 121 -6.31 3.67 11.19
C ILE A 121 -6.02 2.23 11.62
N GLN A 122 -4.82 1.73 11.36
CA GLN A 122 -4.42 0.38 11.74
C GLN A 122 -4.43 0.17 13.27
N ALA A 123 -3.88 1.14 14.02
CA ALA A 123 -3.84 1.08 15.48
C ALA A 123 -5.23 1.12 16.10
N LEU A 124 -6.16 1.90 15.56
CA LEU A 124 -7.55 1.94 16.02
C LEU A 124 -8.28 0.62 15.75
N GLY A 125 -8.03 -0.02 14.61
CA GLY A 125 -8.56 -1.34 14.30
C GLY A 125 -8.10 -2.38 15.31
N LEU A 126 -6.80 -2.45 15.61
CA LEU A 126 -6.25 -3.36 16.59
C LEU A 126 -6.74 -3.03 18.02
N LYS A 127 -6.74 -1.75 18.41
CA LYS A 127 -7.29 -1.27 19.67
C LYS A 127 -8.71 -1.78 19.91
N LYS A 128 -9.56 -1.68 18.87
CA LYS A 128 -10.96 -2.12 18.97
C LYS A 128 -11.05 -3.62 19.27
N ARG A 129 -10.21 -4.44 18.60
CA ARG A 129 -10.17 -5.89 18.82
C ARG A 129 -9.68 -6.24 20.22
N LEU A 130 -8.56 -5.68 20.65
CA LEU A 130 -8.02 -5.91 22.00
C LEU A 130 -9.02 -5.52 23.08
N ALA A 131 -9.68 -4.35 22.95
CA ALA A 131 -10.69 -3.92 23.91
C ALA A 131 -11.93 -4.82 23.91
N HIS A 132 -12.35 -5.34 22.75
CA HIS A 132 -13.51 -6.21 22.64
C HIS A 132 -13.26 -7.59 23.26
N THR A 133 -12.06 -8.15 23.03
CA THR A 133 -11.69 -9.47 23.57
C THR A 133 -11.16 -9.41 25.00
N GLY A 134 -10.91 -8.22 25.54
CA GLY A 134 -10.29 -8.05 26.86
C GLY A 134 -8.81 -8.44 26.91
N CYS A 135 -8.17 -8.67 25.75
CA CYS A 135 -6.76 -9.05 25.71
C CYS A 135 -5.84 -7.91 26.15
N THR A 136 -4.96 -8.21 27.08
CA THR A 136 -3.97 -7.28 27.64
C THR A 136 -2.55 -7.57 27.17
N GLN A 137 -2.34 -8.64 26.40
CA GLN A 137 -1.05 -9.06 25.85
C GLN A 137 -1.14 -9.22 24.33
N ALA A 138 -0.01 -9.14 23.65
CA ALA A 138 0.11 -9.43 22.22
C ALA A 138 1.42 -10.13 21.92
N VAL A 139 1.39 -11.07 20.97
CA VAL A 139 2.58 -11.76 20.45
C VAL A 139 2.78 -11.31 19.01
N VAL A 140 3.99 -10.81 18.67
CA VAL A 140 4.33 -10.30 17.36
C VAL A 140 5.61 -10.95 16.85
N GLY A 141 5.54 -11.65 15.73
CA GLY A 141 6.73 -12.14 15.04
C GLY A 141 7.51 -11.00 14.40
N ILE A 142 8.77 -10.82 14.78
CA ILE A 142 9.62 -9.74 14.26
C ILE A 142 10.79 -10.32 13.46
N SER A 143 10.78 -10.07 12.15
CA SER A 143 11.85 -10.48 11.23
C SER A 143 12.91 -9.38 11.02
N GLY A 144 12.59 -8.14 11.35
CA GLY A 144 13.39 -6.96 11.02
C GLY A 144 13.16 -6.43 9.59
N GLY A 145 12.21 -7.00 8.85
CA GLY A 145 11.66 -6.46 7.61
C GLY A 145 10.61 -5.37 7.85
N LEU A 146 10.18 -4.70 6.79
CA LEU A 146 9.26 -3.56 6.86
C LEU A 146 7.89 -3.95 7.44
N ASP A 147 7.33 -5.07 7.00
CA ASP A 147 5.99 -5.50 7.40
C ASP A 147 5.91 -5.80 8.90
N SER A 148 6.85 -6.59 9.41
CA SER A 148 6.93 -6.90 10.84
C SER A 148 7.25 -5.67 11.69
N THR A 149 8.05 -4.74 11.15
CA THR A 149 8.31 -3.43 11.78
C THR A 149 7.03 -2.62 11.91
N LEU A 150 6.24 -2.51 10.83
CA LEU A 150 4.95 -1.82 10.85
C LEU A 150 3.98 -2.47 11.83
N ALA A 151 3.88 -3.80 11.81
CA ALA A 151 3.03 -4.54 12.74
C ALA A 151 3.36 -4.24 14.21
N LEU A 152 4.65 -4.22 14.55
CA LEU A 152 5.09 -3.88 15.91
C LEU A 152 4.80 -2.42 16.29
N LEU A 153 4.98 -1.47 15.37
CA LEU A 153 4.64 -0.06 15.59
C LEU A 153 3.14 0.15 15.80
N VAL A 154 2.30 -0.51 14.98
CA VAL A 154 0.84 -0.49 15.13
C VAL A 154 0.42 -1.06 16.48
N THR A 155 1.03 -2.18 16.88
CA THR A 155 0.74 -2.84 18.17
C THR A 155 1.13 -1.92 19.35
N ALA A 156 2.33 -1.35 19.32
CA ALA A 156 2.77 -0.43 20.37
C ALA A 156 1.83 0.78 20.49
N ARG A 157 1.41 1.36 19.36
CA ARG A 157 0.48 2.49 19.36
C ARG A 157 -0.91 2.10 19.90
N ALA A 158 -1.42 0.93 19.56
CA ALA A 158 -2.69 0.44 20.08
C ALA A 158 -2.63 0.23 21.60
N PHE A 159 -1.52 -0.29 22.13
CA PHE A 159 -1.27 -0.45 23.55
C PHE A 159 -1.22 0.88 24.28
N ASP A 160 -0.51 1.88 23.71
CA ASP A 160 -0.50 3.25 24.26
C ASP A 160 -1.91 3.84 24.35
N MET A 161 -2.73 3.67 23.29
CA MET A 161 -4.12 4.14 23.25
C MET A 161 -5.02 3.45 24.30
N LEU A 162 -4.72 2.22 24.67
CA LEU A 162 -5.41 1.44 25.70
C LEU A 162 -4.80 1.63 27.09
N LYS A 163 -3.68 2.34 27.18
CA LYS A 163 -2.90 2.50 28.42
C LYS A 163 -2.39 1.16 28.98
N ILE A 164 -2.11 0.21 28.09
CA ILE A 164 -1.48 -1.06 28.42
C ILE A 164 0.03 -0.89 28.32
N PRO A 165 0.82 -1.34 29.32
CA PRO A 165 2.28 -1.26 29.24
C PRO A 165 2.83 -2.02 28.04
N ARG A 166 3.83 -1.44 27.36
CA ARG A 166 4.43 -2.04 26.15
C ARG A 166 5.24 -3.31 26.44
N GLU A 167 5.67 -3.53 27.67
CA GLU A 167 6.30 -4.76 28.15
C GLU A 167 5.38 -5.99 27.99
N LYS A 168 4.08 -5.78 27.85
CA LYS A 168 3.10 -6.82 27.57
C LYS A 168 3.01 -7.18 26.06
N ILE A 169 3.83 -6.57 25.23
CA ILE A 169 4.02 -6.97 23.82
C ILE A 169 5.22 -7.91 23.78
N LEU A 170 4.98 -9.18 23.49
CA LEU A 170 6.04 -10.16 23.27
C LEU A 170 6.45 -10.16 21.78
N SER A 171 7.59 -9.57 21.48
CA SER A 171 8.21 -9.62 20.15
C SER A 171 9.05 -10.87 20.02
N VAL A 172 8.75 -11.73 19.07
CA VAL A 172 9.44 -13.00 18.87
C VAL A 172 10.28 -12.97 17.61
N THR A 173 11.60 -13.08 17.73
CA THR A 173 12.48 -13.30 16.59
C THR A 173 12.79 -14.77 16.44
N MET A 174 12.68 -15.28 15.21
CA MET A 174 12.80 -16.70 14.91
C MET A 174 13.84 -16.91 13.80
N PRO A 175 15.14 -16.85 14.15
CA PRO A 175 16.19 -17.03 13.17
C PRO A 175 16.16 -18.44 12.55
N CYS A 176 16.28 -18.48 11.22
CA CYS A 176 16.39 -19.67 10.41
C CYS A 176 17.46 -19.50 9.32
N PHE A 177 17.52 -20.38 8.33
CA PHE A 177 18.58 -20.43 7.33
C PHE A 177 18.72 -19.15 6.48
N GLY A 178 17.63 -18.45 6.19
CA GLY A 178 17.63 -17.20 5.41
C GLY A 178 17.77 -15.90 6.24
N THR A 179 17.98 -15.99 7.56
CA THR A 179 18.05 -14.80 8.40
C THR A 179 19.42 -14.13 8.30
N THR A 180 19.45 -12.85 7.92
CA THR A 180 20.69 -12.06 7.86
C THR A 180 20.98 -11.36 9.17
N ASP A 181 22.24 -11.12 9.48
CA ASP A 181 22.68 -10.37 10.68
C ASP A 181 22.05 -8.97 10.77
N ARG A 182 21.86 -8.32 9.63
CA ARG A 182 21.26 -6.98 9.56
C ARG A 182 19.80 -7.00 10.02
N THR A 183 19.00 -7.90 9.48
CA THR A 183 17.57 -8.00 9.82
C THR A 183 17.38 -8.42 11.28
N TYR A 184 18.18 -9.36 11.76
CA TYR A 184 18.18 -9.76 13.15
C TYR A 184 18.50 -8.58 14.10
N LYS A 185 19.58 -7.84 13.84
CA LYS A 185 19.96 -6.67 14.64
C LYS A 185 18.86 -5.59 14.63
N ASN A 186 18.23 -5.37 13.49
CA ASN A 186 17.10 -4.42 13.38
C ASN A 186 15.91 -4.84 14.25
N ALA A 187 15.55 -6.12 14.24
CA ALA A 187 14.48 -6.65 15.08
C ALA A 187 14.74 -6.42 16.57
N CYS A 188 15.94 -6.80 17.04
CA CYS A 188 16.35 -6.62 18.43
C CYS A 188 16.37 -5.15 18.85
N LEU A 189 16.95 -4.28 18.01
CA LEU A 189 17.07 -2.85 18.30
C LEU A 189 15.70 -2.17 18.36
N LEU A 190 14.83 -2.47 17.41
CA LEU A 190 13.48 -1.91 17.36
C LEU A 190 12.68 -2.30 18.58
N THR A 191 12.62 -3.59 18.91
CA THR A 191 11.91 -4.10 20.09
C THR A 191 12.38 -3.39 21.37
N LYS A 192 13.68 -3.31 21.56
CA LYS A 192 14.27 -2.62 22.71
C LYS A 192 13.90 -1.13 22.76
N LYS A 193 13.96 -0.44 21.62
CA LYS A 193 13.61 1.00 21.56
C LYS A 193 12.13 1.26 21.83
N LEU A 194 11.28 0.34 21.51
CA LEU A 194 9.83 0.45 21.77
C LEU A 194 9.46 0.06 23.22
N GLY A 195 10.38 -0.55 23.98
CA GLY A 195 10.12 -1.04 25.32
C GLY A 195 9.25 -2.31 25.36
N ALA A 196 9.23 -3.08 24.27
CA ALA A 196 8.56 -4.37 24.21
C ALA A 196 9.50 -5.49 24.70
N GLU A 197 8.94 -6.61 25.13
CA GLU A 197 9.70 -7.80 25.50
C GLU A 197 10.21 -8.52 24.24
N LEU A 198 11.45 -8.99 24.28
CA LEU A 198 12.08 -9.74 23.18
C LEU A 198 12.30 -11.19 23.59
N LYS A 199 11.79 -12.11 22.78
CA LYS A 199 12.09 -13.55 22.86
C LYS A 199 12.72 -14.04 21.57
N GLU A 200 13.79 -14.82 21.67
CA GLU A 200 14.38 -15.52 20.55
C GLU A 200 14.03 -17.00 20.59
N VAL A 201 13.57 -17.52 19.46
CA VAL A 201 13.28 -18.94 19.28
C VAL A 201 13.90 -19.40 17.95
N SER A 202 14.99 -20.16 18.04
CA SER A 202 15.58 -20.78 16.83
C SER A 202 14.70 -21.90 16.31
N ILE A 203 14.24 -21.79 15.08
CA ILE A 203 13.42 -22.82 14.42
C ILE A 203 14.24 -23.73 13.50
N LYS A 204 15.58 -23.60 13.51
CA LYS A 204 16.45 -24.33 12.57
C LYS A 204 16.33 -25.85 12.70
N GLU A 205 16.31 -26.36 13.92
CA GLU A 205 16.23 -27.81 14.18
C GLU A 205 14.88 -28.38 13.78
N ALA A 206 13.77 -27.70 14.13
CA ALA A 206 12.43 -28.12 13.77
C ALA A 206 12.24 -28.18 12.24
N VAL A 207 12.67 -27.15 11.54
CA VAL A 207 12.62 -27.14 10.07
C VAL A 207 13.52 -28.20 9.44
N ALA A 208 14.72 -28.43 9.98
CA ALA A 208 15.63 -29.49 9.49
C ALA A 208 15.03 -30.89 9.66
N VAL A 209 14.36 -31.16 10.79
CA VAL A 209 13.65 -32.42 11.02
C VAL A 209 12.51 -32.56 9.99
N HIS A 210 11.72 -31.50 9.80
CA HIS A 210 10.60 -31.50 8.86
C HIS A 210 11.08 -31.78 7.42
N PHE A 211 12.17 -31.15 6.96
CA PHE A 211 12.74 -31.42 5.63
C PHE A 211 13.21 -32.87 5.49
N ARG A 212 13.86 -33.39 6.51
CA ARG A 212 14.28 -34.81 6.51
C ARG A 212 13.10 -35.78 6.37
N ASP A 213 12.00 -35.49 7.10
CA ASP A 213 10.81 -36.35 7.09
C ASP A 213 10.07 -36.29 5.74
N LEU A 214 10.15 -35.14 5.05
CA LEU A 214 9.63 -34.98 3.68
C LEU A 214 10.56 -35.50 2.60
N GLY A 215 11.82 -35.83 2.90
CA GLY A 215 12.84 -36.14 1.91
C GLY A 215 13.26 -34.91 1.07
N HIS A 216 13.05 -33.68 1.58
CA HIS A 216 13.40 -32.46 0.91
C HIS A 216 14.86 -32.09 1.17
N SER A 217 15.60 -31.70 0.12
CA SER A 217 16.99 -31.25 0.26
C SER A 217 17.07 -29.86 0.89
N MET A 218 18.04 -29.67 1.78
CA MET A 218 18.33 -28.34 2.35
C MET A 218 18.91 -27.36 1.33
N ASP A 219 19.42 -27.85 0.21
CA ASP A 219 20.02 -27.03 -0.86
C ASP A 219 18.96 -26.57 -1.89
N ASP A 220 17.76 -27.14 -1.86
CA ASP A 220 16.66 -26.80 -2.76
C ASP A 220 15.85 -25.65 -2.18
N HIS A 221 16.16 -24.42 -2.61
CA HIS A 221 15.49 -23.20 -2.16
C HIS A 221 14.22 -22.91 -2.97
N ASP A 222 13.27 -23.82 -2.92
CA ASP A 222 11.98 -23.75 -3.59
C ASP A 222 10.86 -23.24 -2.67
N VAL A 223 9.62 -23.30 -3.16
CA VAL A 223 8.41 -22.91 -2.40
C VAL A 223 8.25 -23.72 -1.12
N THR A 224 8.67 -24.99 -1.12
CA THR A 224 8.60 -25.89 0.06
C THR A 224 9.56 -25.41 1.14
N TYR A 225 10.79 -25.03 0.73
CA TYR A 225 11.81 -24.49 1.62
C TYR A 225 11.31 -23.23 2.35
N GLU A 226 10.72 -22.27 1.64
CA GLU A 226 10.25 -21.02 2.25
C GLU A 226 8.99 -21.23 3.10
N ASN A 227 8.00 -21.97 2.60
CA ASN A 227 6.74 -22.19 3.28
C ASN A 227 6.87 -23.03 4.57
N SER A 228 7.76 -24.00 4.61
CA SER A 228 8.00 -24.80 5.82
C SER A 228 8.52 -23.91 6.96
N GLN A 229 9.44 -23.01 6.67
CA GLN A 229 9.94 -22.05 7.65
C GLN A 229 8.84 -21.04 8.08
N ALA A 230 7.98 -20.63 7.15
CA ALA A 230 6.88 -19.71 7.47
C ALA A 230 5.83 -20.36 8.38
N ARG A 231 5.49 -21.63 8.11
CA ARG A 231 4.54 -22.40 8.95
C ARG A 231 5.08 -22.65 10.35
N GLU A 232 6.36 -23.01 10.46
CA GLU A 232 7.00 -23.22 11.77
C GLU A 232 6.98 -21.95 12.60
N ARG A 233 7.27 -20.79 12.00
CA ARG A 233 7.14 -19.49 12.68
C ARG A 233 5.72 -19.23 13.17
N THR A 234 4.73 -19.56 12.36
CA THR A 234 3.33 -19.38 12.71
C THR A 234 2.94 -20.26 13.90
N GLN A 235 3.33 -21.54 13.88
CA GLN A 235 3.06 -22.48 14.96
C GLN A 235 3.67 -21.98 16.28
N VAL A 236 4.94 -21.59 16.28
CA VAL A 236 5.63 -21.05 17.46
C VAL A 236 4.90 -19.83 18.04
N LEU A 237 4.45 -18.90 17.18
CA LEU A 237 3.72 -17.71 17.64
C LEU A 237 2.39 -18.06 18.25
N MET A 238 1.66 -19.01 17.68
CA MET A 238 0.37 -19.47 18.21
C MET A 238 0.54 -20.16 19.56
N ASP A 239 1.51 -21.06 19.69
CA ASP A 239 1.78 -21.79 20.93
C ASP A 239 2.22 -20.84 22.05
N LEU A 240 3.03 -19.82 21.73
CA LEU A 240 3.41 -18.77 22.68
C LEU A 240 2.22 -17.92 23.11
N ALA A 241 1.34 -17.55 22.19
CA ALA A 241 0.15 -16.78 22.52
C ALA A 241 -0.79 -17.58 23.43
N LEU A 242 -0.99 -18.86 23.17
CA LEU A 242 -1.73 -19.78 24.02
C LEU A 242 -1.12 -19.90 25.42
N SER A 243 0.17 -20.08 25.49
CA SER A 243 0.89 -20.21 26.78
C SER A 243 0.75 -18.96 27.64
N LEU A 244 0.80 -17.77 27.03
CA LEU A 244 0.60 -16.50 27.73
C LEU A 244 -0.84 -16.38 28.25
N TYR A 245 -1.82 -16.70 27.43
CA TYR A 245 -3.22 -16.65 27.81
C TYR A 245 -3.54 -17.65 28.91
N ALA A 246 -3.06 -18.89 28.82
CA ALA A 246 -3.21 -19.91 29.87
C ALA A 246 -2.57 -19.50 31.20
N GLY A 247 -1.51 -18.70 31.15
CA GLY A 247 -0.87 -18.13 32.34
C GLY A 247 -1.69 -17.04 33.03
N GLU A 248 -2.54 -16.31 32.26
CA GLU A 248 -3.42 -15.27 32.82
C GLU A 248 -4.72 -15.86 33.42
N ASP A 249 -5.35 -16.83 32.74
CA ASP A 249 -6.56 -17.51 33.21
C ASP A 249 -6.63 -18.98 32.74
N PRO A 250 -6.12 -19.92 33.54
CA PRO A 250 -6.10 -21.33 33.18
C PRO A 250 -7.49 -21.95 32.96
N ALA A 251 -8.53 -21.39 33.59
CA ALA A 251 -9.89 -21.90 33.46
C ALA A 251 -10.51 -21.53 32.12
N GLN A 252 -10.23 -20.32 31.61
CA GLN A 252 -10.65 -19.89 30.27
C GLN A 252 -9.81 -20.53 29.18
N ALA A 253 -8.55 -20.84 29.45
CA ALA A 253 -7.67 -21.51 28.47
C ALA A 253 -8.16 -22.92 28.10
N ALA A 254 -8.83 -23.60 29.00
CA ALA A 254 -9.40 -24.94 28.76
C ALA A 254 -10.60 -24.91 27.79
N ASP A 255 -11.25 -23.75 27.66
CA ASP A 255 -12.45 -23.57 26.82
C ASP A 255 -12.12 -22.97 25.43
N LEU A 256 -10.85 -22.64 25.18
CA LEU A 256 -10.40 -22.09 23.91
C LEU A 256 -10.27 -23.18 22.84
N THR A 257 -11.32 -23.31 22.07
CA THR A 257 -11.25 -23.99 20.79
C THR A 257 -10.62 -23.06 19.72
N ALA A 258 -10.14 -23.64 18.62
CA ALA A 258 -9.48 -22.91 17.54
C ALA A 258 -10.32 -21.75 16.93
N GLU A 259 -11.60 -21.68 17.25
CA GLU A 259 -12.56 -20.69 16.79
C GLU A 259 -12.42 -19.31 17.48
N HIS A 260 -11.76 -19.24 18.63
CA HIS A 260 -11.62 -18.00 19.42
C HIS A 260 -10.38 -17.17 19.07
N TYR A 261 -9.54 -17.64 18.16
CA TYR A 261 -8.34 -16.92 17.78
C TYR A 261 -8.64 -15.88 16.70
N VAL A 262 -8.47 -14.62 17.02
CA VAL A 262 -8.31 -13.58 16.00
C VAL A 262 -6.92 -13.76 15.39
N TRP A 263 -6.85 -14.67 14.45
CA TRP A 263 -5.71 -14.87 13.63
C TRP A 263 -5.63 -13.68 12.68
N LEU A 264 -4.56 -12.89 12.74
CA LEU A 264 -4.17 -11.94 11.70
C LEU A 264 -2.98 -12.54 10.94
N PRO A 265 -3.20 -13.58 10.09
CA PRO A 265 -2.17 -13.93 9.14
C PRO A 265 -2.18 -12.84 8.07
N TYR A 266 -1.04 -12.36 7.69
CA TYR A 266 -0.85 -11.83 6.36
C TYR A 266 -1.07 -13.00 5.40
N ARG A 267 -2.31 -13.21 5.01
CA ARG A 267 -2.69 -14.14 3.96
C ARG A 267 -2.94 -13.30 2.74
N GLU A 268 -2.25 -13.58 1.66
CA GLU A 268 -2.66 -13.11 0.35
C GLU A 268 -4.14 -13.47 0.17
N VAL A 269 -5.00 -12.46 0.24
CA VAL A 269 -6.44 -12.61 -0.02
C VAL A 269 -6.57 -12.81 -1.51
N ASN A 270 -6.55 -14.04 -1.98
CA ASN A 270 -6.92 -14.34 -3.34
C ASN A 270 -8.46 -14.32 -3.51
N ARG A 271 -8.95 -14.15 -4.74
CA ARG A 271 -10.38 -14.04 -5.04
C ARG A 271 -11.23 -15.25 -4.59
N GLU A 272 -10.63 -16.41 -4.37
CA GLU A 272 -11.33 -17.63 -3.95
C GLU A 272 -11.59 -17.64 -2.45
N ASN A 273 -10.68 -17.08 -1.64
CA ASN A 273 -10.86 -16.99 -0.18
C ASN A 273 -11.86 -15.90 0.24
N PHE A 274 -12.11 -14.89 -0.60
CA PHE A 274 -13.04 -13.81 -0.28
C PHE A 274 -14.51 -14.25 -0.29
N ARG A 275 -14.86 -15.27 -1.05
CA ARG A 275 -16.23 -15.79 -1.12
C ARG A 275 -16.66 -16.58 0.11
N SER A 276 -15.75 -17.29 0.76
CA SER A 276 -16.06 -18.07 1.96
C SER A 276 -16.33 -17.23 3.21
N PHE A 277 -15.87 -15.97 3.23
CA PHE A 277 -16.11 -15.03 4.34
C PHE A 277 -17.45 -14.28 4.25
N GLN A 278 -18.19 -14.37 3.13
CA GLN A 278 -19.50 -13.74 2.96
C GLN A 278 -20.68 -14.68 3.22
N GLU A 279 -20.42 -15.96 3.43
CA GLU A 279 -21.46 -16.99 3.63
C GLU A 279 -21.55 -17.49 5.10
N GLU A 280 -20.68 -16.98 6.00
CA GLU A 280 -20.79 -17.13 7.46
C GLU A 280 -21.20 -15.78 8.10
#